data_4b5f4be504f060c0f6cd0f9be8934502
#
_entry.id   4b5f4be504f060c0f6cd0f9be8934502
#
_cell.length_a   1.000
_cell.length_b   1.000
_cell.length_c   1.000
_cell.angle_alpha   90.00
_cell.angle_beta   90.00
_cell.angle_gamma   90.00
#
_symmetry.space_group_name_H-M   'P 1'
#
loop_
_entity.id
_entity.type
_entity.pdbx_description
1 polymer ?
#
loop_
_entity_poly.entity_id
_entity_poly.type
_entity_poly.pdbx_seq_one_letter_code
_entity_poly.pdbx_strand_id
1 'polypeptide(L)'
;MITVHDLSPNVEVLVGSSAAAAAPGVEKAVTAAWQAERAKRRDLFDGALFSVERFSTGRIFGRFVPYRYLVAQRARPELFESLRVRPLAVSGLLVCAEGVVFGRRGAGLTDAPGIWELVPSGGVDAKAADSSGRIDLRRQIATELAEEVGLGADDLTAAEFFCAVEDSVSQTIDIGIVMTSPLTAEAMRARHAGCKNREYDAIEIVEVEALPEFVTGLGEQLLAVSHALLRRRGLLPQVY
;
A
#
# COMPACT_ATOMS: atom_id res chain seq x y z
N MET A 1 -12.21 -5.56 8.61
CA MET A 1 -13.32 -4.68 8.13
C MET A 1 -12.69 -3.56 7.32
N ILE A 2 -13.24 -3.30 6.13
CA ILE A 2 -12.78 -2.22 5.23
C ILE A 2 -13.67 -1.00 5.43
N THR A 3 -13.06 0.17 5.59
CA THR A 3 -13.74 1.47 5.63
C THR A 3 -13.13 2.37 4.57
N VAL A 4 -13.96 2.99 3.74
CA VAL A 4 -13.51 3.93 2.70
C VAL A 4 -13.83 5.35 3.15
N HIS A 5 -12.81 6.19 3.13
CA HIS A 5 -12.89 7.60 3.52
C HIS A 5 -12.74 8.51 2.30
N ASP A 6 -13.45 9.63 2.31
CA ASP A 6 -13.19 10.71 1.36
C ASP A 6 -11.82 11.33 1.59
N LEU A 7 -11.14 11.67 0.51
CA LEU A 7 -9.82 12.29 0.55
C LEU A 7 -9.79 13.53 -0.35
N SER A 8 -9.18 14.59 0.14
CA SER A 8 -8.91 15.79 -0.67
C SER A 8 -7.87 15.46 -1.74
N PRO A 9 -8.03 15.93 -2.99
CA PRO A 9 -6.99 15.82 -4.01
C PRO A 9 -5.69 16.55 -3.63
N ASN A 10 -5.75 17.44 -2.64
CA ASN A 10 -4.61 18.18 -2.09
C ASN A 10 -4.32 17.77 -0.64
N VAL A 11 -4.53 16.50 -0.29
CA VAL A 11 -4.23 16.01 1.05
C VAL A 11 -2.77 16.28 1.43
N GLU A 12 -2.57 16.80 2.63
CA GLU A 12 -1.24 16.99 3.20
C GLU A 12 -0.93 15.86 4.18
N VAL A 13 0.27 15.29 4.07
CA VAL A 13 0.78 14.31 5.03
C VAL A 13 2.00 14.89 5.72
N LEU A 14 1.95 14.93 7.05
CA LEU A 14 2.94 15.62 7.87
C LEU A 14 3.49 14.70 8.95
N VAL A 15 4.81 14.75 9.11
CA VAL A 15 5.49 14.11 10.24
C VAL A 15 5.24 14.93 11.48
N GLY A 16 4.59 14.37 12.48
CA GLY A 16 4.41 14.95 13.80
C GLY A 16 5.71 14.89 14.63
N SER A 17 5.64 15.43 15.83
CA SER A 17 6.75 15.33 16.78
C SER A 17 7.05 13.85 17.11
N SER A 18 8.33 13.53 17.28
CA SER A 18 8.76 12.21 17.70
C SER A 18 7.99 11.79 18.96
N ALA A 19 7.38 10.60 18.92
CA ALA A 19 6.74 10.06 20.11
C ALA A 19 7.80 9.66 21.15
N ALA A 20 7.40 9.68 22.42
CA ALA A 20 8.17 9.08 23.47
C ALA A 20 8.43 7.60 23.15
N ALA A 21 9.58 7.09 23.55
CA ALA A 21 9.89 5.66 23.46
C ALA A 21 8.78 4.85 24.15
N ALA A 22 8.52 3.65 23.66
CA ALA A 22 7.57 2.76 24.31
C ALA A 22 8.01 2.47 25.76
N ALA A 23 7.04 2.26 26.64
CA ALA A 23 7.35 1.90 28.03
C ALA A 23 8.25 0.64 28.07
N PRO A 24 9.20 0.53 29.06
CA PRO A 24 10.18 -0.55 29.08
C PRO A 24 9.57 -1.95 28.99
N GLY A 25 8.40 -2.16 29.59
CA GLY A 25 7.69 -3.45 29.51
C GLY A 25 7.17 -3.77 28.10
N VAL A 26 6.70 -2.74 27.38
CA VAL A 26 6.26 -2.85 25.98
C VAL A 26 7.45 -3.14 25.07
N GLU A 27 8.56 -2.41 25.25
CA GLU A 27 9.77 -2.60 24.44
C GLU A 27 10.36 -4.02 24.62
N LYS A 28 10.32 -4.56 25.83
CA LYS A 28 10.71 -5.96 26.08
C LYS A 28 9.82 -6.95 25.33
N ALA A 29 8.49 -6.70 25.31
CA ALA A 29 7.54 -7.54 24.60
C ALA A 29 7.73 -7.46 23.07
N VAL A 30 7.98 -6.24 22.55
CA VAL A 30 8.31 -6.01 21.13
C VAL A 30 9.57 -6.77 20.73
N THR A 31 10.63 -6.63 21.53
CA THR A 31 11.91 -7.31 21.25
C THR A 31 11.74 -8.83 21.21
N ALA A 32 11.00 -9.40 22.14
CA ALA A 32 10.76 -10.84 22.17
C ALA A 32 9.94 -11.31 20.95
N ALA A 33 8.86 -10.59 20.59
CA ALA A 33 8.06 -10.91 19.41
C ALA A 33 8.86 -10.78 18.12
N TRP A 34 9.63 -9.71 17.99
CA TRP A 34 10.51 -9.49 16.82
C TRP A 34 11.53 -10.60 16.64
N GLN A 35 12.19 -11.02 17.72
CA GLN A 35 13.16 -12.13 17.66
C GLN A 35 12.50 -13.44 17.22
N ALA A 36 11.31 -13.73 17.75
CA ALA A 36 10.54 -14.92 17.37
C ALA A 36 10.16 -14.91 15.87
N GLU A 37 9.73 -13.76 15.35
CA GLU A 37 9.38 -13.63 13.93
C GLU A 37 10.61 -13.68 13.02
N ARG A 38 11.73 -13.07 13.41
CA ARG A 38 13.00 -13.17 12.67
C ARG A 38 13.58 -14.59 12.63
N ALA A 39 13.31 -15.40 13.64
CA ALA A 39 13.72 -16.81 13.62
C ALA A 39 12.99 -17.62 12.54
N LYS A 40 11.74 -17.24 12.22
CA LYS A 40 10.94 -17.85 11.14
C LYS A 40 11.28 -17.27 9.76
N ARG A 41 11.61 -15.98 9.69
CA ARG A 41 11.80 -15.19 8.46
C ARG A 41 13.09 -14.37 8.57
N ARG A 42 14.17 -14.89 7.99
CA ARG A 42 15.52 -14.30 8.12
C ARG A 42 15.73 -12.99 7.34
N ASP A 43 14.87 -12.73 6.37
CA ASP A 43 14.84 -11.57 5.49
C ASP A 43 14.19 -10.33 6.11
N LEU A 44 13.55 -10.47 7.28
CA LEU A 44 12.92 -9.33 7.95
C LEU A 44 13.94 -8.24 8.30
N PHE A 45 13.71 -7.05 7.74
CA PHE A 45 14.49 -5.84 7.98
C PHE A 45 13.70 -4.84 8.83
N ASP A 46 14.32 -4.26 9.85
CA ASP A 46 13.71 -3.29 10.75
C ASP A 46 13.82 -1.87 10.20
N GLY A 47 13.17 -1.62 9.08
CA GLY A 47 13.06 -0.29 8.47
C GLY A 47 12.13 0.65 9.24
N ALA A 48 12.15 1.92 8.87
CA ALA A 48 11.19 2.90 9.36
C ALA A 48 9.93 2.86 8.49
N LEU A 49 8.75 2.78 9.11
CA LEU A 49 7.46 2.94 8.46
C LEU A 49 6.72 4.16 9.01
N PHE A 50 5.93 4.83 8.17
CA PHE A 50 5.09 5.94 8.62
C PHE A 50 3.80 5.39 9.23
N SER A 51 3.56 5.73 10.51
CA SER A 51 2.37 5.33 11.25
C SER A 51 1.43 6.52 11.44
N VAL A 52 0.17 6.38 11.02
CA VAL A 52 -0.86 7.42 11.13
C VAL A 52 -1.33 7.55 12.58
N GLU A 53 -1.31 8.78 13.10
CA GLU A 53 -1.84 9.13 14.43
C GLU A 53 -3.21 9.83 14.32
N ARG A 54 -3.35 10.73 13.35
CA ARG A 54 -4.59 11.47 13.10
C ARG A 54 -4.87 11.51 11.61
N PHE A 55 -6.10 11.24 11.25
CA PHE A 55 -6.58 11.25 9.87
C PHE A 55 -7.78 12.18 9.72
N SER A 56 -7.76 12.99 8.66
CA SER A 56 -8.90 13.74 8.17
C SER A 56 -8.84 13.82 6.64
N THR A 57 -9.93 14.19 6.00
CA THR A 57 -10.04 14.29 4.55
C THR A 57 -8.91 15.12 3.90
N GLY A 58 -8.48 16.22 4.53
CA GLY A 58 -7.47 17.13 3.97
C GLY A 58 -6.09 16.99 4.59
N ARG A 59 -5.95 16.27 5.70
CA ARG A 59 -4.68 16.23 6.42
C ARG A 59 -4.49 14.97 7.22
N ILE A 60 -3.30 14.39 7.10
CA ILE A 60 -2.86 13.20 7.82
C ILE A 60 -1.62 13.57 8.64
N PHE A 61 -1.64 13.23 9.91
CA PHE A 61 -0.47 13.36 10.78
C PHE A 61 -0.03 11.98 11.24
N GLY A 62 1.28 11.78 11.32
CA GLY A 62 1.85 10.55 11.80
C GLY A 62 3.32 10.71 12.15
N ARG A 63 3.96 9.61 12.41
CA ARG A 63 5.37 9.53 12.77
C ARG A 63 6.02 8.31 12.17
N PHE A 64 7.33 8.34 12.03
CA PHE A 64 8.08 7.14 11.71
C PHE A 64 8.28 6.27 12.95
N VAL A 65 8.01 4.99 12.80
CA VAL A 65 8.25 3.96 13.83
C VAL A 65 9.04 2.79 13.23
N PRO A 66 9.82 2.06 14.04
CA PRO A 66 10.49 0.85 13.57
C PRO A 66 9.49 -0.21 13.10
N TYR A 67 9.78 -0.90 12.01
CA TYR A 67 8.92 -1.96 11.45
C TYR A 67 8.67 -3.11 12.45
N ARG A 68 9.64 -3.38 13.34
CA ARG A 68 9.47 -4.37 14.40
C ARG A 68 8.26 -4.11 15.31
N TYR A 69 7.80 -2.84 15.43
CA TYR A 69 6.60 -2.51 16.21
C TYR A 69 5.34 -3.06 15.55
N LEU A 70 5.22 -2.91 14.23
CA LEU A 70 4.12 -3.49 13.47
C LEU A 70 4.14 -5.02 13.54
N VAL A 71 5.30 -5.62 13.32
CA VAL A 71 5.47 -7.09 13.38
C VAL A 71 5.09 -7.62 14.76
N ALA A 72 5.55 -6.96 15.82
CA ALA A 72 5.21 -7.34 17.19
C ALA A 72 3.71 -7.19 17.49
N GLN A 73 3.11 -6.07 17.03
CA GLN A 73 1.67 -5.79 17.20
C GLN A 73 0.80 -6.83 16.48
N ARG A 74 1.18 -7.26 15.26
CA ARG A 74 0.49 -8.31 14.51
C ARG A 74 0.64 -9.68 15.16
N ALA A 75 1.83 -10.01 15.67
CA ALA A 75 2.09 -11.25 16.37
C ALA A 75 1.44 -11.32 17.78
N ARG A 76 1.21 -10.14 18.37
CA ARG A 76 0.66 -9.98 19.71
C ARG A 76 -0.35 -8.83 19.74
N PRO A 77 -1.63 -9.10 19.37
CA PRO A 77 -2.66 -8.07 19.20
C PRO A 77 -2.90 -7.18 20.43
N GLU A 78 -2.61 -7.68 21.65
CA GLU A 78 -2.71 -6.91 22.87
C GLU A 78 -1.74 -5.72 22.92
N LEU A 79 -0.66 -5.72 22.12
CA LEU A 79 0.26 -4.60 22.01
C LEU A 79 -0.33 -3.40 21.26
N PHE A 80 -1.45 -3.59 20.53
CA PHE A 80 -2.07 -2.50 19.77
C PHE A 80 -2.42 -1.30 20.65
N GLU A 81 -2.97 -1.53 21.85
CA GLU A 81 -3.35 -0.44 22.76
C GLU A 81 -2.16 0.46 23.15
N SER A 82 -0.97 -0.12 23.21
CA SER A 82 0.26 0.60 23.59
C SER A 82 1.02 1.18 22.40
N LEU A 83 1.04 0.48 21.27
CA LEU A 83 1.84 0.86 20.09
C LEU A 83 1.05 1.69 19.11
N ARG A 84 -0.20 1.33 18.86
CA ARG A 84 -1.14 1.96 17.90
C ARG A 84 -0.50 2.21 16.55
N VAL A 85 0.29 1.24 16.07
CA VAL A 85 0.91 1.35 14.75
C VAL A 85 -0.15 1.12 13.68
N ARG A 86 -0.35 2.14 12.85
CA ARG A 86 -1.28 2.15 11.70
C ARG A 86 -0.50 2.60 10.47
N PRO A 87 0.12 1.67 9.72
CA PRO A 87 0.93 2.03 8.56
C PRO A 87 0.15 2.83 7.54
N LEU A 88 0.80 3.85 6.96
CA LEU A 88 0.33 4.52 5.76
C LEU A 88 0.95 3.86 4.55
N ALA A 89 0.12 3.53 3.57
CA ALA A 89 0.54 3.01 2.29
C ALA A 89 -0.07 3.84 1.14
N VAL A 90 0.45 3.66 -0.05
CA VAL A 90 -0.13 4.14 -1.30
C VAL A 90 -0.54 2.94 -2.14
N SER A 91 -1.72 2.99 -2.76
CA SER A 91 -2.23 1.94 -3.62
C SER A 91 -2.74 2.54 -4.92
N GLY A 92 -2.08 2.19 -6.02
CA GLY A 92 -2.39 2.67 -7.35
C GLY A 92 -3.54 1.90 -7.98
N LEU A 93 -4.39 2.61 -8.72
CA LEU A 93 -5.28 2.06 -9.71
C LEU A 93 -4.74 2.51 -11.07
N LEU A 94 -3.85 1.70 -11.65
CA LEU A 94 -3.22 1.99 -12.93
C LEU A 94 -4.13 1.54 -14.07
N VAL A 95 -4.47 2.48 -14.94
CA VAL A 95 -5.27 2.26 -16.15
C VAL A 95 -4.39 2.51 -17.37
N CYS A 96 -4.28 1.52 -18.24
CA CYS A 96 -3.64 1.66 -19.55
C CYS A 96 -4.68 1.77 -20.68
N ALA A 97 -4.23 1.77 -21.94
CA ALA A 97 -5.11 1.94 -23.09
C ALA A 97 -6.23 0.88 -23.17
N GLU A 98 -5.95 -0.36 -22.76
CA GLU A 98 -6.89 -1.48 -22.88
C GLU A 98 -7.56 -1.88 -21.56
N GLY A 99 -7.18 -1.31 -20.39
CA GLY A 99 -7.84 -1.68 -19.15
C GLY A 99 -7.07 -1.38 -17.89
N VAL A 100 -7.48 -2.02 -16.80
CA VAL A 100 -6.91 -1.91 -15.46
C VAL A 100 -5.81 -2.94 -15.27
N VAL A 101 -4.70 -2.49 -14.68
CA VAL A 101 -3.53 -3.34 -14.45
C VAL A 101 -3.57 -3.93 -13.04
N PHE A 102 -3.41 -5.25 -12.96
CA PHE A 102 -3.28 -6.01 -11.71
C PHE A 102 -1.90 -6.68 -11.67
N GLY A 103 -1.37 -6.83 -10.46
CA GLY A 103 -0.17 -7.59 -10.19
C GLY A 103 -0.45 -8.79 -9.31
N ARG A 104 0.17 -9.94 -9.58
CA ARG A 104 0.15 -11.08 -8.68
C ARG A 104 1.43 -11.08 -7.86
N ARG A 105 1.28 -11.00 -6.56
CA ARG A 105 2.39 -10.96 -5.61
C ARG A 105 3.20 -12.25 -5.67
N GLY A 106 4.51 -12.09 -5.75
CA GLY A 106 5.43 -13.22 -5.90
C GLY A 106 5.35 -14.20 -4.72
N ALA A 107 5.51 -15.49 -5.01
CA ALA A 107 5.43 -16.56 -4.01
C ALA A 107 6.50 -16.47 -2.90
N GLY A 108 7.58 -15.72 -3.13
CA GLY A 108 8.66 -15.49 -2.15
C GLY A 108 8.42 -14.32 -1.20
N LEU A 109 7.33 -13.57 -1.35
CA LEU A 109 7.05 -12.43 -0.50
C LEU A 109 6.54 -12.84 0.88
N THR A 110 6.82 -11.99 1.85
CA THR A 110 6.44 -12.21 3.24
C THR A 110 4.95 -11.99 3.49
N ASP A 111 4.38 -10.96 2.84
CA ASP A 111 2.98 -10.57 3.02
C ASP A 111 2.18 -10.96 1.75
N ALA A 112 1.07 -11.67 1.95
CA ALA A 112 0.09 -12.05 0.93
C ALA A 112 0.71 -12.65 -0.35
N PRO A 113 1.58 -13.71 -0.29
CA PRO A 113 2.16 -14.31 -1.47
C PRO A 113 1.09 -14.92 -2.38
N GLY A 114 1.22 -14.71 -3.70
CA GLY A 114 0.30 -15.24 -4.71
C GLY A 114 -1.05 -14.53 -4.81
N ILE A 115 -1.31 -13.53 -3.97
CA ILE A 115 -2.52 -12.72 -4.00
C ILE A 115 -2.41 -11.66 -5.11
N TRP A 116 -3.53 -11.36 -5.75
CA TRP A 116 -3.63 -10.28 -6.72
C TRP A 116 -3.95 -8.96 -6.06
N GLU A 117 -3.43 -7.89 -6.60
CA GLU A 117 -3.75 -6.53 -6.18
C GLU A 117 -3.67 -5.53 -7.33
N LEU A 118 -4.24 -4.36 -7.13
CA LEU A 118 -4.02 -3.21 -8.00
C LEU A 118 -2.59 -2.70 -7.85
N VAL A 119 -1.98 -2.27 -8.94
CA VAL A 119 -0.58 -1.83 -8.97
C VAL A 119 -0.43 -0.35 -9.30
N PRO A 120 0.67 0.26 -8.83
CA PRO A 120 1.64 -0.21 -7.83
C PRO A 120 1.12 -0.06 -6.41
N SER A 121 1.77 -0.69 -5.42
CA SER A 121 1.39 -0.58 -4.02
C SER A 121 2.60 -0.62 -3.09
N GLY A 122 2.69 0.28 -2.13
CA GLY A 122 3.82 0.27 -1.21
C GLY A 122 3.62 1.10 0.05
N GLY A 123 4.40 0.77 1.08
CA GLY A 123 4.39 1.49 2.34
C GLY A 123 5.11 2.83 2.25
N VAL A 124 4.62 3.84 2.97
CA VAL A 124 5.31 5.13 3.05
C VAL A 124 6.54 5.01 3.93
N ASP A 125 7.72 5.19 3.33
CA ASP A 125 9.00 5.14 4.00
C ASP A 125 9.58 6.54 4.31
N ALA A 126 10.70 6.57 5.04
CA ALA A 126 11.32 7.81 5.46
C ALA A 126 11.89 8.65 4.29
N LYS A 127 12.14 8.05 3.12
CA LYS A 127 12.65 8.77 1.94
C LYS A 127 11.59 9.65 1.29
N ALA A 128 10.31 9.38 1.56
CA ALA A 128 9.22 10.21 1.08
C ALA A 128 9.10 11.55 1.84
N ALA A 129 9.75 11.69 3.02
CA ALA A 129 9.75 12.92 3.78
C ALA A 129 10.76 13.93 3.24
N ASP A 130 10.36 15.20 3.18
CA ASP A 130 11.26 16.33 2.94
C ASP A 130 11.83 16.89 4.26
N SER A 131 12.73 17.88 4.16
CA SER A 131 13.36 18.52 5.31
C SER A 131 12.38 19.31 6.21
N SER A 132 11.18 19.60 5.73
CA SER A 132 10.11 20.25 6.52
C SER A 132 9.21 19.25 7.25
N GLY A 133 9.42 17.95 7.03
CA GLY A 133 8.57 16.89 7.56
C GLY A 133 7.28 16.67 6.76
N ARG A 134 7.18 17.16 5.53
CA ARG A 134 6.08 16.86 4.63
C ARG A 134 6.40 15.56 3.88
N ILE A 135 5.42 14.66 3.80
CA ILE A 135 5.50 13.43 3.01
C ILE A 135 4.96 13.70 1.61
N ASP A 136 5.75 13.39 0.59
CA ASP A 136 5.34 13.44 -0.81
C ASP A 136 4.81 12.07 -1.27
N LEU A 137 3.48 11.90 -1.20
CA LEU A 137 2.83 10.65 -1.64
C LEU A 137 2.93 10.44 -3.17
N ARG A 138 3.04 11.51 -3.97
CA ARG A 138 3.22 11.38 -5.41
C ARG A 138 4.60 10.83 -5.74
N ARG A 139 5.61 11.29 -5.01
CA ARG A 139 6.97 10.73 -5.11
C ARG A 139 6.99 9.27 -4.66
N GLN A 140 6.29 8.93 -3.56
CA GLN A 140 6.22 7.55 -3.09
C GLN A 140 5.63 6.63 -4.16
N ILE A 141 4.42 6.94 -4.67
CA ILE A 141 3.78 6.08 -5.67
C ILE A 141 4.58 6.00 -6.99
N ALA A 142 5.27 7.08 -7.38
CA ALA A 142 6.14 7.07 -8.55
C ALA A 142 7.37 6.15 -8.36
N THR A 143 7.88 6.05 -7.14
CA THR A 143 8.95 5.11 -6.79
C THR A 143 8.48 3.67 -6.94
N GLU A 144 7.34 3.33 -6.34
CA GLU A 144 6.75 1.99 -6.45
C GLU A 144 6.44 1.64 -7.92
N LEU A 145 5.88 2.59 -8.67
CA LEU A 145 5.58 2.41 -10.09
C LEU A 145 6.83 2.04 -10.89
N ALA A 146 7.93 2.71 -10.61
CA ALA A 146 9.21 2.43 -11.29
C ALA A 146 9.83 1.10 -10.87
N GLU A 147 9.74 0.76 -9.59
CA GLU A 147 10.33 -0.46 -9.04
C GLU A 147 9.52 -1.71 -9.39
N GLU A 148 8.20 -1.64 -9.38
CA GLU A 148 7.30 -2.79 -9.52
C GLU A 148 6.79 -3.00 -10.95
N VAL A 149 6.54 -1.92 -11.70
CA VAL A 149 5.92 -1.97 -13.04
C VAL A 149 6.91 -1.54 -14.14
N GLY A 150 7.99 -0.86 -13.78
CA GLY A 150 9.00 -0.38 -14.72
C GLY A 150 8.57 0.88 -15.50
N LEU A 151 7.64 1.65 -14.93
CA LEU A 151 7.15 2.89 -15.53
C LEU A 151 7.70 4.10 -14.78
N GLY A 152 8.04 5.15 -15.53
CA GLY A 152 8.39 6.46 -14.98
C GLY A 152 7.20 7.41 -14.94
N ALA A 153 7.40 8.58 -14.32
CA ALA A 153 6.38 9.64 -14.30
C ALA A 153 5.97 10.11 -15.70
N ASP A 154 6.90 10.09 -16.66
CA ASP A 154 6.67 10.48 -18.05
C ASP A 154 5.79 9.47 -18.84
N ASP A 155 5.63 8.26 -18.32
CA ASP A 155 4.72 7.25 -18.87
C ASP A 155 3.26 7.46 -18.42
N LEU A 156 2.99 8.47 -17.58
CA LEU A 156 1.66 8.79 -17.06
C LEU A 156 1.12 10.09 -17.65
N THR A 157 -0.18 10.13 -17.95
CA THR A 157 -0.91 11.34 -18.32
C THR A 157 -1.64 11.97 -17.14
N ALA A 158 -1.95 11.20 -16.11
CA ALA A 158 -2.59 11.67 -14.90
C ALA A 158 -2.22 10.80 -13.68
N ALA A 159 -2.21 11.43 -12.49
CA ALA A 159 -2.13 10.77 -11.20
C ALA A 159 -2.90 11.60 -10.15
N GLU A 160 -4.02 11.06 -9.62
CA GLU A 160 -4.94 11.78 -8.75
C GLU A 160 -5.31 10.97 -7.50
N PHE A 161 -5.24 11.61 -6.32
CA PHE A 161 -5.78 11.03 -5.08
C PHE A 161 -7.30 11.03 -5.14
N PHE A 162 -7.95 9.95 -4.70
CA PHE A 162 -9.42 9.88 -4.76
C PHE A 162 -10.10 9.32 -3.50
N CYS A 163 -9.41 8.56 -2.67
CA CYS A 163 -9.93 8.08 -1.39
C CYS A 163 -8.81 7.59 -0.49
N ALA A 164 -9.16 7.26 0.76
CA ALA A 164 -8.33 6.43 1.61
C ALA A 164 -9.12 5.19 2.04
N VAL A 165 -8.45 4.06 2.12
CA VAL A 165 -9.02 2.78 2.55
C VAL A 165 -8.36 2.35 3.84
N GLU A 166 -9.14 2.21 4.90
CA GLU A 166 -8.68 1.69 6.18
C GLU A 166 -9.08 0.23 6.30
N ASP A 167 -8.09 -0.65 6.48
CA ASP A 167 -8.31 -2.06 6.80
C ASP A 167 -7.99 -2.34 8.26
N SER A 168 -9.03 -2.64 9.05
CA SER A 168 -8.87 -2.93 10.48
C SER A 168 -8.20 -4.28 10.76
N VAL A 169 -8.10 -5.17 9.77
CA VAL A 169 -7.45 -6.48 9.93
C VAL A 169 -5.93 -6.33 9.81
N SER A 170 -5.47 -5.71 8.72
CA SER A 170 -4.03 -5.39 8.53
C SER A 170 -3.60 -4.16 9.31
N GLN A 171 -4.56 -3.38 9.82
CA GLN A 171 -4.36 -2.10 10.54
C GLN A 171 -3.69 -1.02 9.66
N THR A 172 -3.81 -1.11 8.34
CA THR A 172 -3.25 -0.17 7.36
C THR A 172 -4.25 0.89 6.94
N ILE A 173 -3.72 2.03 6.48
CA ILE A 173 -4.46 3.05 5.75
C ILE A 173 -3.78 3.23 4.40
N ASP A 174 -4.50 2.90 3.34
CA ASP A 174 -4.02 2.96 1.97
C ASP A 174 -4.60 4.19 1.26
N ILE A 175 -3.75 5.01 0.70
CA ILE A 175 -4.17 6.16 -0.12
C ILE A 175 -4.35 5.68 -1.56
N GLY A 176 -5.60 5.70 -2.02
CA GLY A 176 -5.97 5.34 -3.38
C GLY A 176 -5.58 6.44 -4.37
N ILE A 177 -4.82 6.07 -5.40
CA ILE A 177 -4.34 6.97 -6.45
C ILE A 177 -4.72 6.37 -7.80
N VAL A 178 -5.59 7.05 -8.55
CA VAL A 178 -5.84 6.66 -9.93
C VAL A 178 -4.73 7.21 -10.83
N MET A 179 -4.16 6.36 -11.67
CA MET A 179 -3.11 6.71 -12.62
C MET A 179 -3.50 6.26 -14.01
N THR A 180 -3.23 7.09 -15.00
CA THR A 180 -3.54 6.80 -16.40
C THR A 180 -2.25 6.81 -17.22
N SER A 181 -2.04 5.76 -18.00
CA SER A 181 -0.95 5.63 -18.96
C SER A 181 -1.49 5.44 -20.37
N PRO A 182 -0.90 6.07 -21.39
CA PRO A 182 -1.28 5.87 -22.78
C PRO A 182 -0.68 4.58 -23.37
N LEU A 183 0.12 3.85 -22.60
CA LEU A 183 0.77 2.63 -23.06
C LEU A 183 -0.24 1.53 -23.35
N THR A 184 0.07 0.70 -24.36
CA THR A 184 -0.68 -0.52 -24.65
C THR A 184 -0.39 -1.62 -23.64
N ALA A 185 -1.27 -2.61 -23.55
CA ALA A 185 -1.07 -3.79 -22.70
C ALA A 185 0.23 -4.52 -23.03
N GLU A 186 0.59 -4.60 -24.32
CA GLU A 186 1.87 -5.20 -24.75
C GLU A 186 3.06 -4.40 -24.21
N ALA A 187 3.05 -3.08 -24.36
CA ALA A 187 4.10 -2.20 -23.87
C ALA A 187 4.20 -2.28 -22.32
N MET A 188 3.06 -2.34 -21.62
CA MET A 188 2.98 -2.49 -20.17
C MET A 188 3.67 -3.78 -19.71
N ARG A 189 3.33 -4.93 -20.36
CA ARG A 189 3.96 -6.21 -20.06
C ARG A 189 5.47 -6.21 -20.36
N ALA A 190 5.89 -5.55 -21.44
CA ALA A 190 7.30 -5.43 -21.79
C ALA A 190 8.08 -4.62 -20.73
N ARG A 191 7.49 -3.52 -20.23
CA ARG A 191 8.08 -2.73 -19.13
C ARG A 191 8.24 -3.56 -17.86
N HIS A 192 7.17 -4.21 -17.41
CA HIS A 192 7.20 -5.09 -16.24
C HIS A 192 8.23 -6.22 -16.40
N ALA A 193 8.33 -6.87 -17.55
CA ALA A 193 9.31 -7.92 -17.79
C ALA A 193 10.77 -7.44 -17.63
N GLY A 194 11.02 -6.15 -17.85
CA GLY A 194 12.32 -5.50 -17.64
C GLY A 194 12.62 -5.10 -16.19
N CYS A 195 11.64 -5.18 -15.28
CA CYS A 195 11.84 -4.82 -13.87
C CYS A 195 12.82 -5.78 -13.19
N LYS A 196 13.74 -5.22 -12.41
CA LYS A 196 14.64 -6.00 -11.57
C LYS A 196 13.97 -6.46 -10.27
N ASN A 197 13.07 -5.65 -9.74
CA ASN A 197 12.22 -6.00 -8.62
C ASN A 197 11.22 -7.10 -9.06
N ARG A 198 11.09 -8.14 -8.26
CA ARG A 198 10.21 -9.28 -8.51
C ARG A 198 9.06 -9.32 -7.52
N GLU A 199 8.57 -8.15 -7.09
CA GLU A 199 7.41 -8.09 -6.22
C GLU A 199 6.20 -8.74 -6.88
N TYR A 200 5.97 -8.46 -8.17
CA TYR A 200 4.96 -9.18 -8.95
C TYR A 200 5.61 -10.22 -9.88
N ASP A 201 5.16 -11.46 -9.78
CA ASP A 201 5.57 -12.54 -10.68
C ASP A 201 4.75 -12.57 -11.99
N ALA A 202 3.61 -11.88 -12.01
CA ALA A 202 2.78 -11.69 -13.19
C ALA A 202 2.01 -10.35 -13.11
N ILE A 203 1.74 -9.75 -14.26
CA ILE A 203 0.74 -8.69 -14.39
C ILE A 203 -0.36 -9.13 -15.35
N GLU A 204 -1.59 -8.70 -15.07
CA GLU A 204 -2.76 -8.88 -15.93
C GLU A 204 -3.41 -7.54 -16.23
N ILE A 205 -3.80 -7.33 -17.48
CA ILE A 205 -4.53 -6.14 -17.91
C ILE A 205 -5.95 -6.60 -18.25
N VAL A 206 -6.92 -6.05 -17.53
CA VAL A 206 -8.32 -6.45 -17.61
C VAL A 206 -9.16 -5.31 -18.13
N GLU A 207 -9.87 -5.54 -19.24
CA GLU A 207 -10.81 -4.58 -19.80
C GLU A 207 -11.88 -4.20 -18.76
N VAL A 208 -12.34 -2.96 -18.79
CA VAL A 208 -13.27 -2.43 -17.78
C VAL A 208 -14.56 -3.26 -17.71
N GLU A 209 -15.07 -3.70 -18.85
CA GLU A 209 -16.27 -4.51 -18.97
C GLU A 209 -16.11 -5.92 -18.37
N ALA A 210 -14.89 -6.45 -18.38
CA ALA A 210 -14.56 -7.77 -17.83
C ALA A 210 -14.21 -7.76 -16.35
N LEU A 211 -14.04 -6.59 -15.72
CA LEU A 211 -13.66 -6.47 -14.31
C LEU A 211 -14.60 -7.21 -13.34
N PRO A 212 -15.94 -7.14 -13.48
CA PRO A 212 -16.83 -7.82 -12.53
C PRO A 212 -16.63 -9.35 -12.54
N GLU A 213 -16.47 -9.95 -13.70
CA GLU A 213 -16.23 -11.39 -13.85
C GLU A 213 -14.84 -11.78 -13.32
N PHE A 214 -13.81 -11.03 -13.71
CA PHE A 214 -12.43 -11.25 -13.26
C PHE A 214 -12.32 -11.19 -11.73
N VAL A 215 -12.84 -10.13 -11.10
CA VAL A 215 -12.81 -9.95 -9.64
C VAL A 215 -13.61 -11.03 -8.92
N THR A 216 -14.77 -11.42 -9.47
CA THR A 216 -15.57 -12.52 -8.90
C THR A 216 -14.82 -13.85 -8.99
N GLY A 217 -14.12 -14.11 -10.09
CA GLY A 217 -13.30 -15.30 -10.29
C GLY A 217 -12.11 -15.39 -9.33
N LEU A 218 -11.51 -14.26 -8.97
CA LEU A 218 -10.43 -14.21 -7.98
C LEU A 218 -10.94 -14.44 -6.55
N GLY A 219 -12.13 -13.95 -6.21
CA GLY A 219 -12.67 -14.04 -4.85
C GLY A 219 -11.68 -13.53 -3.79
N GLU A 220 -11.32 -14.39 -2.84
CA GLU A 220 -10.37 -14.07 -1.76
C GLU A 220 -8.90 -13.93 -2.25
N GLN A 221 -8.61 -14.26 -3.49
CA GLN A 221 -7.28 -14.05 -4.07
C GLN A 221 -7.05 -12.60 -4.52
N LEU A 222 -8.02 -11.70 -4.38
CA LEU A 222 -7.84 -10.27 -4.58
C LEU A 222 -7.76 -9.55 -3.22
N LEU A 223 -6.75 -8.72 -3.04
CA LEU A 223 -6.63 -7.90 -1.82
C LEU A 223 -7.89 -7.06 -1.58
N ALA A 224 -8.36 -7.04 -0.35
CA ALA A 224 -9.58 -6.32 0.05
C ALA A 224 -9.49 -4.81 -0.24
N VAL A 225 -8.31 -4.22 -0.10
CA VAL A 225 -8.05 -2.81 -0.46
C VAL A 225 -8.30 -2.59 -1.95
N SER A 226 -7.75 -3.45 -2.83
CA SER A 226 -7.95 -3.35 -4.28
C SER A 226 -9.42 -3.43 -4.67
N HIS A 227 -10.16 -4.33 -4.04
CA HIS A 227 -11.61 -4.45 -4.24
C HIS A 227 -12.36 -3.16 -3.83
N ALA A 228 -11.96 -2.56 -2.69
CA ALA A 228 -12.57 -1.31 -2.20
C ALA A 228 -12.27 -0.13 -3.15
N LEU A 229 -11.05 -0.04 -3.68
CA LEU A 229 -10.66 1.00 -4.64
C LEU A 229 -11.45 0.90 -5.94
N LEU A 230 -11.61 -0.30 -6.50
CA LEU A 230 -12.41 -0.53 -7.71
C LEU A 230 -13.88 -0.12 -7.49
N ARG A 231 -14.47 -0.50 -6.37
CA ARG A 231 -15.85 -0.08 -6.01
C ARG A 231 -15.96 1.43 -5.84
N ARG A 232 -15.02 2.04 -5.12
CA ARG A 232 -15.02 3.49 -4.90
C ARG A 232 -14.92 4.26 -6.21
N ARG A 233 -14.20 3.72 -7.21
CA ARG A 233 -14.09 4.30 -8.55
C ARG A 233 -15.31 4.02 -9.45
N GLY A 234 -16.25 3.20 -9.01
CA GLY A 234 -17.43 2.82 -9.80
C GLY A 234 -17.14 1.77 -10.88
N LEU A 235 -16.01 1.07 -10.78
CA LEU A 235 -15.62 0.01 -11.72
C LEU A 235 -16.20 -1.37 -11.36
N LEU A 236 -16.78 -1.49 -10.18
CA LEU A 236 -17.54 -2.66 -9.73
C LEU A 236 -18.92 -2.26 -9.24
N PRO A 237 -19.93 -3.16 -9.35
CA PRO A 237 -21.25 -2.93 -8.78
C PRO A 237 -21.20 -2.62 -7.28
N GLN A 238 -22.09 -1.70 -6.84
CA GLN A 238 -22.34 -1.50 -5.40
C GLN A 238 -23.05 -2.75 -4.86
N VAL A 239 -22.54 -3.33 -3.77
CA VAL A 239 -23.28 -4.35 -3.02
C VAL A 239 -24.13 -3.61 -2.00
N TYR A 240 -25.46 -3.72 -2.15
CA TYR A 240 -26.44 -3.18 -1.22
C TYR A 240 -26.58 -4.12 -0.04
#